data_3f7dceda5d6e7efc1c6072a988d1d755
#
_entry.id   3f7dceda5d6e7efc1c6072a988d1d755
#
_cell.length_a   1.000
_cell.length_b   1.000
_cell.length_c   1.000
_cell.angle_alpha   90.00
_cell.angle_beta   90.00
_cell.angle_gamma   90.00
#
_symmetry.space_group_name_H-M   'P 1'
#
loop_
_entity.id
_entity.type
_entity.pdbx_description
1 polymer ?
#
loop_
_entity_poly.entity_id
_entity_poly.type
_entity_poly.pdbx_seq_one_letter_code
_entity_poly.pdbx_strand_id
1 'polypeptide(L)'
;MKIKHIFLSVLIASSGFIFTACDNYLDEVPEASISPEVYFTEATHIQASADNLYSDILPSHGTGNTYGIYKDDATTDNQIEVTAPNRFTSTLWKVDNAETSNWNFDKIYKINFVLSNVLPNFGDKNADGNDLSGNANTINGDLNSIKHYIGELFFLRACEYFKRYQLFGDFPIITHPLLDDKEALSEASKRSPRNEVARFILSDLDKAITLLKAKNMPTTRINADAAILLKSRVALFEGTWLKYFKNTAFVPNGDGWPGKTKDYNSTYQYPSGNIDSEIDYFLEIAMTASKDIAERYKNRLTENTGVLQQSTNEDANPYFDMFAQEDLSSVDEVLLWRRYAYNLVHHNVNVYASWGNNGVGVTRSFVNNFLMADGTPVYTHGDYMNGDGYYMGDKTIHDVRQNRDSRLVIFLKEPGQHNILIKDVVGETANVEETYPLITCLLYTSPSPRD
;
A
#
# COMPACT_ATOMS: atom_id res chain seq x y z
N MET A 1 -12.08 87.48 -13.29
CA MET A 1 -11.42 86.72 -12.22
C MET A 1 -12.36 85.83 -11.38
N LYS A 2 -13.65 85.62 -11.79
CA LYS A 2 -14.61 84.77 -11.02
C LYS A 2 -14.88 83.41 -11.65
N ILE A 3 -14.52 83.16 -12.92
CA ILE A 3 -14.78 81.89 -13.59
C ILE A 3 -13.72 80.84 -13.30
N LYS A 4 -12.43 81.21 -13.10
CA LYS A 4 -11.36 80.28 -12.78
C LYS A 4 -11.49 79.58 -11.38
N HIS A 5 -12.14 80.24 -10.41
CA HIS A 5 -12.35 79.63 -9.09
C HIS A 5 -13.51 78.64 -9.06
N ILE A 6 -14.51 78.81 -9.93
CA ILE A 6 -15.63 77.83 -10.05
C ILE A 6 -15.16 76.54 -10.71
N PHE A 7 -14.28 76.59 -11.73
CA PHE A 7 -13.69 75.37 -12.35
C PHE A 7 -12.76 74.61 -11.40
N LEU A 8 -12.02 75.32 -10.58
CA LEU A 8 -11.14 74.69 -9.60
C LEU A 8 -11.92 74.04 -8.45
N SER A 9 -13.02 74.59 -8.01
CA SER A 9 -13.87 74.04 -6.96
C SER A 9 -14.70 72.83 -7.44
N VAL A 10 -15.10 72.81 -8.71
CA VAL A 10 -15.77 71.64 -9.33
C VAL A 10 -14.79 70.49 -9.56
N LEU A 11 -13.54 70.80 -9.89
CA LEU A 11 -12.49 69.77 -10.07
C LEU A 11 -12.07 69.09 -8.76
N ILE A 12 -12.07 69.85 -7.65
CA ILE A 12 -11.77 69.32 -6.30
C ILE A 12 -12.96 68.55 -5.70
N ALA A 13 -14.20 68.92 -6.03
CA ALA A 13 -15.39 68.21 -5.61
C ALA A 13 -15.59 66.87 -6.36
N SER A 14 -15.10 66.77 -7.62
CA SER A 14 -15.16 65.50 -8.41
C SER A 14 -14.06 64.52 -8.07
N SER A 15 -12.95 64.94 -7.44
CA SER A 15 -11.88 64.04 -7.00
C SER A 15 -12.11 63.38 -5.65
N GLY A 16 -13.12 63.81 -4.88
CA GLY A 16 -13.48 63.25 -3.58
C GLY A 16 -14.40 62.01 -3.59
N PHE A 17 -14.91 61.60 -4.79
CA PHE A 17 -15.86 60.47 -4.89
C PHE A 17 -15.27 59.20 -5.50
N ILE A 18 -13.94 59.09 -5.71
CA ILE A 18 -13.32 57.96 -6.39
C ILE A 18 -12.70 56.92 -5.43
N PHE A 19 -12.78 57.10 -4.13
CA PHE A 19 -12.07 56.21 -3.19
C PHE A 19 -12.95 55.28 -2.34
N THR A 20 -14.23 55.11 -2.67
CA THR A 20 -15.09 54.18 -1.88
C THR A 20 -15.72 53.05 -2.68
N ALA A 21 -15.09 52.57 -3.74
CA ALA A 21 -15.70 51.51 -4.54
C ALA A 21 -14.69 50.47 -4.99
N CYS A 22 -14.00 49.78 -4.09
CA CYS A 22 -13.25 48.57 -4.42
C CYS A 22 -12.87 47.67 -3.26
N ASP A 23 -13.40 47.88 -2.05
CA ASP A 23 -13.03 46.98 -0.96
C ASP A 23 -13.73 45.60 -0.99
N ASN A 24 -14.85 45.45 -1.71
CA ASN A 24 -15.56 44.18 -1.77
C ASN A 24 -15.46 43.46 -3.13
N TYR A 25 -14.88 44.07 -4.16
CA TYR A 25 -14.82 43.45 -5.50
C TYR A 25 -13.71 42.37 -5.64
N LEU A 26 -12.67 42.46 -4.77
CA LEU A 26 -11.61 41.48 -4.76
C LEU A 26 -11.87 40.33 -3.78
N ASP A 27 -12.87 40.46 -2.92
CA ASP A 27 -13.28 39.41 -1.96
C ASP A 27 -14.49 38.58 -2.45
N GLU A 28 -15.08 38.93 -3.58
CA GLU A 28 -16.09 38.04 -4.18
C GLU A 28 -15.42 36.80 -4.75
N VAL A 29 -15.63 35.67 -4.08
CA VAL A 29 -15.32 34.35 -4.61
C VAL A 29 -16.07 34.21 -5.94
N PRO A 30 -15.38 33.87 -7.06
CA PRO A 30 -16.05 33.68 -8.35
C PRO A 30 -17.25 32.74 -8.18
N GLU A 31 -18.44 33.12 -8.61
CA GLU A 31 -19.67 32.32 -8.52
C GLU A 31 -19.52 30.92 -9.18
N ALA A 32 -18.48 30.70 -9.99
CA ALA A 32 -18.16 29.44 -10.65
C ALA A 32 -17.13 28.57 -9.91
N SER A 33 -16.55 29.03 -8.78
CA SER A 33 -15.60 28.24 -7.97
C SER A 33 -16.22 27.91 -6.61
N ILE A 34 -16.49 26.64 -6.40
CA ILE A 34 -16.90 26.12 -5.08
C ILE A 34 -15.66 26.16 -4.19
N SER A 35 -15.66 27.02 -3.14
CA SER A 35 -14.54 27.03 -2.20
C SER A 35 -14.52 25.75 -1.35
N PRO A 36 -13.36 25.30 -0.88
CA PRO A 36 -13.24 24.07 -0.08
C PRO A 36 -14.14 24.10 1.18
N GLU A 37 -14.30 25.26 1.79
CA GLU A 37 -15.11 25.44 3.00
C GLU A 37 -16.61 25.17 2.75
N VAL A 38 -17.09 25.45 1.53
CA VAL A 38 -18.47 25.18 1.12
C VAL A 38 -18.60 23.77 0.57
N TYR A 39 -17.54 23.22 -0.04
CA TYR A 39 -17.58 21.90 -0.67
C TYR A 39 -17.72 20.78 0.34
N PHE A 40 -16.92 20.77 1.43
CA PHE A 40 -16.88 19.65 2.40
C PHE A 40 -17.99 19.71 3.46
N THR A 41 -19.20 20.10 3.07
CA THR A 41 -20.37 20.15 3.96
C THR A 41 -21.30 18.95 3.85
N GLU A 42 -21.04 18.03 2.92
CA GLU A 42 -21.85 16.83 2.65
C GLU A 42 -21.02 15.55 2.74
N ALA A 43 -21.58 14.48 3.29
CA ALA A 43 -20.93 13.17 3.38
C ALA A 43 -20.49 12.62 1.99
N THR A 44 -21.28 12.92 0.95
CA THR A 44 -20.99 12.50 -0.44
C THR A 44 -19.74 13.15 -1.02
N HIS A 45 -19.41 14.35 -0.59
CA HIS A 45 -18.19 15.04 -1.03
C HIS A 45 -16.93 14.43 -0.42
N ILE A 46 -17.02 13.99 0.85
CA ILE A 46 -15.93 13.27 1.52
C ILE A 46 -15.74 11.92 0.86
N GLN A 47 -16.85 11.20 0.58
CA GLN A 47 -16.82 9.94 -0.13
C GLN A 47 -16.14 10.07 -1.49
N ALA A 48 -16.56 11.03 -2.31
CA ALA A 48 -16.01 11.25 -3.65
C ALA A 48 -14.49 11.54 -3.59
N SER A 49 -14.06 12.30 -2.58
CA SER A 49 -12.63 12.60 -2.37
C SER A 49 -11.85 11.36 -1.97
N ALA A 50 -12.38 10.53 -1.08
CA ALA A 50 -11.78 9.26 -0.70
C ALA A 50 -11.71 8.30 -1.91
N ASP A 51 -12.80 8.15 -2.67
CA ASP A 51 -12.89 7.29 -3.86
C ASP A 51 -11.82 7.65 -4.91
N ASN A 52 -11.59 8.94 -5.11
CA ASN A 52 -10.56 9.43 -6.03
C ASN A 52 -9.15 9.03 -5.58
N LEU A 53 -8.88 9.07 -4.27
CA LEU A 53 -7.59 8.72 -3.69
C LEU A 53 -7.32 7.19 -3.70
N TYR A 54 -8.35 6.35 -3.76
CA TYR A 54 -8.17 4.90 -3.87
C TYR A 54 -7.35 4.51 -5.09
N SER A 55 -7.64 5.09 -6.25
CA SER A 55 -6.91 4.79 -7.48
C SER A 55 -5.47 5.30 -7.47
N ASP A 56 -5.23 6.37 -6.72
CA ASP A 56 -3.92 7.01 -6.64
C ASP A 56 -2.97 6.29 -5.68
N ILE A 57 -3.50 5.66 -4.62
CA ILE A 57 -2.71 5.20 -3.47
C ILE A 57 -2.67 3.69 -3.36
N LEU A 58 -3.82 3.01 -3.50
CA LEU A 58 -3.89 1.55 -3.38
C LEU A 58 -3.28 0.85 -4.59
N PRO A 59 -2.64 -0.31 -4.40
CA PRO A 59 -2.05 -1.08 -5.50
C PRO A 59 -3.07 -1.40 -6.59
N SER A 60 -2.60 -1.39 -7.84
CA SER A 60 -3.40 -1.70 -9.02
C SER A 60 -2.55 -2.40 -10.06
N HIS A 61 -3.13 -3.36 -10.78
CA HIS A 61 -2.49 -3.95 -11.95
C HIS A 61 -2.29 -2.95 -13.11
N GLY A 62 -2.88 -1.76 -13.01
CA GLY A 62 -2.90 -0.80 -14.12
C GLY A 62 -3.83 -1.24 -15.24
N THR A 63 -3.82 -0.49 -16.33
CA THR A 63 -4.57 -0.79 -17.56
C THR A 63 -3.57 -1.02 -18.68
N GLY A 64 -3.68 -2.12 -19.40
CA GLY A 64 -2.85 -2.41 -20.57
C GLY A 64 -1.95 -3.63 -20.42
N ASN A 65 -0.96 -3.72 -21.31
CA ASN A 65 -0.11 -4.90 -21.47
C ASN A 65 1.05 -4.88 -20.47
N THR A 66 0.79 -5.23 -19.23
CA THR A 66 1.80 -5.27 -18.16
C THR A 66 1.59 -6.48 -17.25
N TYR A 67 2.63 -6.82 -16.49
CA TYR A 67 2.50 -7.80 -15.39
C TYR A 67 1.79 -7.22 -14.16
N GLY A 68 1.52 -5.89 -14.14
CA GLY A 68 0.94 -5.23 -12.98
C GLY A 68 1.72 -5.52 -11.69
N ILE A 69 1.02 -5.67 -10.58
CA ILE A 69 1.64 -5.97 -9.27
C ILE A 69 2.26 -7.38 -9.20
N TYR A 70 1.95 -8.29 -10.14
CA TYR A 70 2.60 -9.61 -10.20
C TYR A 70 4.13 -9.49 -10.37
N LYS A 71 4.59 -8.41 -11.01
CA LYS A 71 6.00 -8.17 -11.25
C LYS A 71 6.73 -7.51 -10.08
N ASP A 72 6.01 -7.03 -9.07
CA ASP A 72 6.64 -6.30 -7.95
C ASP A 72 7.66 -7.17 -7.21
N ASP A 73 7.44 -8.48 -7.17
CA ASP A 73 8.36 -9.45 -6.59
C ASP A 73 9.57 -9.79 -7.47
N ALA A 74 9.61 -9.36 -8.75
CA ALA A 74 10.71 -9.67 -9.66
C ALA A 74 12.06 -9.02 -9.25
N THR A 75 12.03 -8.10 -8.30
CA THR A 75 13.22 -7.47 -7.69
C THR A 75 13.52 -8.01 -6.29
N THR A 76 12.85 -9.05 -5.86
CA THR A 76 13.05 -9.72 -4.56
C THR A 76 13.71 -11.09 -4.77
N ASP A 77 13.86 -11.85 -3.70
CA ASP A 77 14.31 -13.25 -3.74
C ASP A 77 13.18 -14.23 -4.07
N ASN A 78 11.94 -13.76 -4.30
CA ASN A 78 10.80 -14.60 -4.68
C ASN A 78 10.70 -14.84 -6.18
N GLN A 79 11.00 -13.82 -6.99
CA GLN A 79 10.87 -13.86 -8.45
C GLN A 79 12.10 -13.29 -9.13
N ILE A 80 12.35 -13.72 -10.35
CA ILE A 80 13.45 -13.23 -11.19
C ILE A 80 13.00 -13.10 -12.64
N GLU A 81 13.52 -12.08 -13.32
CA GLU A 81 13.40 -11.93 -14.77
C GLU A 81 14.51 -12.71 -15.50
N VAL A 82 14.33 -12.96 -16.80
CA VAL A 82 15.36 -13.61 -17.65
C VAL A 82 16.70 -12.87 -17.56
N THR A 83 16.66 -11.54 -17.49
CA THR A 83 17.83 -10.73 -17.19
C THR A 83 17.85 -10.50 -15.70
N ALA A 84 18.76 -11.13 -14.97
CA ALA A 84 18.91 -10.92 -13.54
C ALA A 84 19.02 -9.42 -13.23
N PRO A 85 18.16 -8.87 -12.35
CA PRO A 85 18.27 -7.48 -12.02
C PRO A 85 19.63 -7.22 -11.38
N ASN A 86 20.27 -6.17 -11.79
CA ASN A 86 21.56 -5.70 -11.28
C ASN A 86 21.59 -5.53 -9.74
N ARG A 87 20.44 -5.51 -9.09
CA ARG A 87 20.29 -5.43 -7.63
C ARG A 87 21.12 -6.47 -6.89
N PHE A 88 21.32 -7.66 -7.46
CA PHE A 88 22.08 -8.75 -6.84
C PHE A 88 23.57 -8.75 -7.24
N THR A 89 24.04 -7.75 -7.98
CA THR A 89 25.46 -7.59 -8.30
C THR A 89 26.11 -6.60 -7.34
N SER A 90 27.37 -6.86 -6.98
CA SER A 90 28.12 -6.05 -6.00
C SER A 90 28.29 -4.57 -6.39
N THR A 91 28.04 -4.23 -7.65
CA THR A 91 28.25 -2.87 -8.17
C THR A 91 27.02 -1.97 -8.05
N LEU A 92 25.86 -2.49 -7.69
CA LEU A 92 24.58 -1.80 -7.82
C LEU A 92 23.85 -1.48 -6.51
N TRP A 93 24.42 -1.84 -5.39
CA TRP A 93 24.01 -1.34 -4.09
C TRP A 93 24.55 0.07 -3.82
N LYS A 94 24.48 0.95 -4.82
CA LYS A 94 24.79 2.36 -4.66
C LYS A 94 23.51 3.12 -4.54
N VAL A 95 23.45 4.01 -3.55
CA VAL A 95 22.43 5.05 -3.53
C VAL A 95 22.63 5.86 -4.81
N ASP A 96 21.61 5.84 -5.66
CA ASP A 96 21.63 6.66 -6.87
C ASP A 96 21.59 8.12 -6.46
N ASN A 97 22.51 8.92 -7.01
CA ASN A 97 22.51 10.37 -6.82
C ASN A 97 21.48 11.08 -7.71
N ALA A 98 20.75 10.35 -8.55
CA ALA A 98 19.74 10.92 -9.41
C ALA A 98 18.57 11.47 -8.57
N GLU A 99 18.05 12.61 -8.99
CA GLU A 99 16.76 13.11 -8.51
C GLU A 99 15.71 12.04 -8.70
N THR A 100 15.09 11.61 -7.61
CA THR A 100 14.07 10.57 -7.69
C THR A 100 12.70 11.22 -7.70
N SER A 101 11.89 10.88 -8.70
CA SER A 101 10.47 11.23 -8.74
C SER A 101 9.68 10.70 -7.52
N ASN A 102 10.31 9.81 -6.76
CA ASN A 102 9.75 9.26 -5.52
C ASN A 102 9.77 10.25 -4.35
N TRP A 103 10.64 11.28 -4.37
CA TRP A 103 10.63 12.34 -3.37
C TRP A 103 9.59 13.40 -3.74
N ASN A 104 8.32 13.06 -3.55
CA ASN A 104 7.21 13.98 -3.78
C ASN A 104 6.15 13.82 -2.68
N PHE A 105 5.34 14.83 -2.50
CA PHE A 105 4.33 14.93 -1.44
C PHE A 105 2.92 15.12 -1.98
N ASP A 106 2.70 15.00 -3.30
CA ASP A 106 1.41 15.30 -3.95
C ASP A 106 0.24 14.55 -3.31
N LYS A 107 0.41 13.24 -3.05
CA LYS A 107 -0.64 12.42 -2.46
C LYS A 107 -0.87 12.77 -0.99
N ILE A 108 0.21 13.02 -0.25
CA ILE A 108 0.15 13.50 1.14
C ILE A 108 -0.57 14.84 1.19
N TYR A 109 -0.22 15.77 0.29
CA TYR A 109 -0.88 17.06 0.18
C TYR A 109 -2.38 16.92 -0.09
N LYS A 110 -2.79 16.11 -1.08
CA LYS A 110 -4.20 15.86 -1.41
C LYS A 110 -4.98 15.35 -0.19
N ILE A 111 -4.44 14.38 0.55
CA ILE A 111 -5.11 13.83 1.74
C ILE A 111 -5.20 14.89 2.84
N ASN A 112 -4.10 15.57 3.12
CA ASN A 112 -4.05 16.62 4.14
C ASN A 112 -5.00 17.76 3.81
N PHE A 113 -5.12 18.14 2.52
CA PHE A 113 -6.08 19.14 2.07
C PHE A 113 -7.52 18.74 2.42
N VAL A 114 -7.91 17.50 2.11
CA VAL A 114 -9.26 17.01 2.45
C VAL A 114 -9.44 16.98 3.98
N LEU A 115 -8.51 16.40 4.73
CA LEU A 115 -8.60 16.30 6.19
C LEU A 115 -8.67 17.68 6.86
N SER A 116 -7.86 18.64 6.41
CA SER A 116 -7.84 20.01 6.98
C SER A 116 -9.15 20.78 6.76
N ASN A 117 -9.91 20.44 5.72
CA ASN A 117 -11.21 21.06 5.46
C ASN A 117 -12.39 20.29 6.08
N VAL A 118 -12.23 18.97 6.26
CA VAL A 118 -13.31 18.10 6.79
C VAL A 118 -13.32 18.09 8.31
N LEU A 119 -12.15 17.94 8.95
CA LEU A 119 -12.07 17.74 10.41
C LEU A 119 -12.65 18.91 11.24
N PRO A 120 -12.45 20.19 10.88
CA PRO A 120 -13.08 21.29 11.61
C PRO A 120 -14.62 21.23 11.57
N ASN A 121 -15.20 20.85 10.43
CA ASN A 121 -16.64 20.68 10.27
C ASN A 121 -17.15 19.42 10.98
N PHE A 122 -16.31 18.41 11.14
CA PHE A 122 -16.62 17.20 11.91
C PHE A 122 -16.58 17.43 13.42
N GLY A 123 -15.91 18.50 13.88
CA GLY A 123 -15.80 18.91 15.28
C GLY A 123 -14.39 19.06 15.81
N ASP A 124 -13.39 18.57 15.09
CA ASP A 124 -11.98 18.71 15.41
C ASP A 124 -11.44 20.05 14.88
N LYS A 125 -11.57 21.09 15.69
CA LYS A 125 -11.27 22.48 15.31
C LYS A 125 -9.83 22.69 14.84
N ASN A 126 -8.89 21.91 15.35
CA ASN A 126 -7.47 22.03 15.02
C ASN A 126 -7.08 21.20 13.80
N ALA A 127 -7.98 20.35 13.30
CA ALA A 127 -7.75 19.41 12.22
C ALA A 127 -6.52 18.48 12.46
N ASP A 128 -6.22 18.16 13.72
CA ASP A 128 -5.09 17.32 14.12
C ASP A 128 -5.48 15.84 14.38
N GLY A 129 -6.76 15.53 14.30
CA GLY A 129 -7.32 14.22 14.55
C GLY A 129 -7.40 13.85 16.03
N ASN A 130 -7.49 14.82 16.92
CA ASN A 130 -7.63 14.59 18.37
C ASN A 130 -9.09 14.50 18.83
N ASP A 131 -10.05 15.19 18.17
CA ASP A 131 -11.46 15.05 18.45
C ASP A 131 -12.19 14.35 17.29
N LEU A 132 -12.21 13.03 17.30
CA LEU A 132 -12.89 12.19 16.34
C LEU A 132 -14.25 11.67 16.84
N SER A 133 -14.80 12.27 17.87
CA SER A 133 -16.10 11.89 18.43
C SER A 133 -17.28 12.15 17.46
N GLY A 134 -17.18 13.25 16.70
CA GLY A 134 -18.26 13.75 15.84
C GLY A 134 -19.39 14.42 16.62
N ASN A 135 -19.19 14.73 17.92
CA ASN A 135 -20.22 15.38 18.75
C ASN A 135 -20.59 16.78 18.26
N ALA A 136 -19.62 17.48 17.66
CA ALA A 136 -19.81 18.83 17.10
C ALA A 136 -19.89 18.82 15.57
N ASN A 137 -20.22 17.66 14.97
CA ASN A 137 -20.31 17.51 13.52
C ASN A 137 -21.41 18.42 12.94
N THR A 138 -21.03 19.16 11.90
CA THR A 138 -21.94 20.00 11.10
C THR A 138 -22.10 19.51 9.66
N ILE A 139 -21.42 18.43 9.29
CA ILE A 139 -21.49 17.85 7.95
C ILE A 139 -22.82 17.12 7.80
N ASN A 140 -23.55 17.39 6.72
CA ASN A 140 -24.80 16.74 6.42
C ASN A 140 -24.60 15.28 5.97
N GLY A 141 -25.50 14.40 6.42
CA GLY A 141 -25.49 12.99 6.06
C GLY A 141 -25.48 12.06 7.27
N ASP A 142 -25.35 10.77 7.01
CA ASP A 142 -25.25 9.77 8.07
C ASP A 142 -23.89 9.87 8.78
N LEU A 143 -23.94 10.13 10.10
CA LEU A 143 -22.72 10.33 10.91
C LEU A 143 -21.77 9.11 10.85
N ASN A 144 -22.31 7.89 10.79
CA ASN A 144 -21.47 6.70 10.70
C ASN A 144 -20.78 6.59 9.34
N SER A 145 -21.45 7.02 8.27
CA SER A 145 -20.82 7.14 6.94
C SER A 145 -19.73 8.22 6.91
N ILE A 146 -19.98 9.38 7.52
CA ILE A 146 -18.99 10.45 7.64
C ILE A 146 -17.76 9.95 8.39
N LYS A 147 -17.95 9.29 9.54
CA LYS A 147 -16.86 8.66 10.31
C LYS A 147 -16.07 7.69 9.44
N HIS A 148 -16.78 6.83 8.71
CA HIS A 148 -16.15 5.85 7.83
C HIS A 148 -15.26 6.51 6.77
N TYR A 149 -15.76 7.51 6.05
CA TYR A 149 -14.99 8.19 5.00
C TYR A 149 -13.79 8.97 5.54
N ILE A 150 -13.91 9.57 6.73
CA ILE A 150 -12.75 10.18 7.41
C ILE A 150 -11.74 9.10 7.80
N GLY A 151 -12.20 7.95 8.28
CA GLY A 151 -11.35 6.79 8.59
C GLY A 151 -10.58 6.28 7.37
N GLU A 152 -11.21 6.25 6.19
CA GLU A 152 -10.55 5.92 4.93
C GLU A 152 -9.41 6.90 4.58
N LEU A 153 -9.62 8.20 4.81
CA LEU A 153 -8.58 9.21 4.57
C LEU A 153 -7.35 9.00 5.46
N PHE A 154 -7.54 8.71 6.75
CA PHE A 154 -6.43 8.36 7.65
C PHE A 154 -5.72 7.08 7.23
N PHE A 155 -6.47 6.05 6.83
CA PHE A 155 -5.88 4.83 6.29
C PHE A 155 -5.04 5.09 5.03
N LEU A 156 -5.56 5.87 4.08
CA LEU A 156 -4.86 6.22 2.84
C LEU A 156 -3.59 7.03 3.12
N ARG A 157 -3.63 7.95 4.12
CA ARG A 157 -2.44 8.67 4.54
C ARG A 157 -1.40 7.73 5.14
N ALA A 158 -1.82 6.80 5.97
CA ALA A 158 -0.94 5.76 6.51
C ALA A 158 -0.29 4.90 5.41
N CYS A 159 -1.05 4.50 4.38
CA CYS A 159 -0.53 3.75 3.22
C CYS A 159 0.55 4.55 2.46
N GLU A 160 0.28 5.82 2.15
CA GLU A 160 1.24 6.65 1.42
C GLU A 160 2.50 6.91 2.25
N TYR A 161 2.36 7.19 3.56
CA TYR A 161 3.50 7.32 4.45
C TYR A 161 4.28 6.01 4.58
N PHE A 162 3.63 4.86 4.67
CA PHE A 162 4.30 3.56 4.73
C PHE A 162 5.13 3.30 3.47
N LYS A 163 4.60 3.62 2.30
CA LYS A 163 5.34 3.54 1.04
C LYS A 163 6.59 4.44 1.04
N ARG A 164 6.47 5.71 1.47
CA ARG A 164 7.61 6.64 1.55
C ARG A 164 8.62 6.20 2.60
N TYR A 165 8.15 5.78 3.75
CA TYR A 165 8.95 5.26 4.83
C TYR A 165 9.78 4.03 4.43
N GLN A 166 9.21 3.09 3.67
CA GLN A 166 9.95 1.94 3.15
C GLN A 166 11.08 2.35 2.19
N LEU A 167 10.88 3.43 1.43
CA LEU A 167 11.88 3.93 0.47
C LEU A 167 12.98 4.75 1.14
N PHE A 168 12.65 5.58 2.11
CA PHE A 168 13.53 6.63 2.63
C PHE A 168 13.95 6.45 4.08
N GLY A 169 13.25 5.64 4.87
CA GLY A 169 13.42 5.55 6.32
C GLY A 169 13.02 6.85 7.01
N ASP A 170 13.99 7.67 7.37
CA ASP A 170 13.75 9.03 7.91
C ASP A 170 13.03 9.88 6.88
N PHE A 171 11.86 10.44 7.28
CA PHE A 171 11.00 11.17 6.35
C PHE A 171 10.27 12.32 7.07
N PRO A 172 9.97 13.45 6.39
CA PRO A 172 9.19 14.54 6.99
C PRO A 172 7.76 14.10 7.33
N ILE A 173 7.27 14.49 8.50
CA ILE A 173 5.89 14.29 8.91
C ILE A 173 5.12 15.60 8.68
N ILE A 174 4.24 15.61 7.68
CA ILE A 174 3.44 16.77 7.26
C ILE A 174 1.98 16.40 7.38
N THR A 175 1.23 17.09 8.23
CA THR A 175 -0.18 16.78 8.55
C THR A 175 -1.17 17.79 8.01
N HIS A 176 -0.69 18.93 7.51
CA HIS A 176 -1.48 20.00 6.95
C HIS A 176 -0.97 20.42 5.56
N PRO A 177 -1.81 21.02 4.70
CA PRO A 177 -1.34 21.70 3.50
C PRO A 177 -0.36 22.81 3.87
N LEU A 178 0.75 22.88 3.17
CA LEU A 178 1.75 23.92 3.36
C LEU A 178 1.52 25.04 2.37
N LEU A 179 1.77 26.27 2.81
CA LEU A 179 1.84 27.42 1.93
C LEU A 179 3.11 27.32 1.05
N ASP A 180 3.06 27.93 -0.14
CA ASP A 180 4.24 28.10 -1.00
C ASP A 180 5.14 29.23 -0.46
N ASP A 181 5.73 28.95 0.69
CA ASP A 181 6.64 29.81 1.42
C ASP A 181 7.93 29.04 1.70
N LYS A 182 9.07 29.64 1.35
CA LYS A 182 10.37 28.97 1.43
C LYS A 182 10.75 28.57 2.84
N GLU A 183 10.49 29.42 3.82
CA GLU A 183 10.82 29.17 5.22
C GLU A 183 9.95 28.05 5.78
N ALA A 184 8.64 28.08 5.52
CA ALA A 184 7.69 27.06 5.95
C ALA A 184 8.00 25.70 5.30
N LEU A 185 8.28 25.68 4.00
CA LEU A 185 8.64 24.45 3.28
C LEU A 185 9.99 23.89 3.75
N SER A 186 10.96 24.75 4.05
CA SER A 186 12.26 24.32 4.57
C SER A 186 12.14 23.71 5.96
N GLU A 187 11.32 24.31 6.85
CA GLU A 187 11.06 23.79 8.19
C GLU A 187 10.34 22.44 8.12
N ALA A 188 9.29 22.34 7.31
CA ALA A 188 8.51 21.12 7.13
C ALA A 188 9.30 19.98 6.44
N SER A 189 10.41 20.32 5.76
CA SER A 189 11.27 19.33 5.09
C SER A 189 12.23 18.61 6.03
N LYS A 190 12.28 18.96 7.31
CA LYS A 190 13.09 18.26 8.32
C LYS A 190 12.62 16.82 8.45
N ARG A 191 13.57 15.88 8.32
CA ARG A 191 13.24 14.45 8.42
C ARG A 191 13.13 14.03 9.87
N SER A 192 12.00 13.48 10.24
CA SER A 192 11.83 12.75 11.49
C SER A 192 12.56 11.41 11.41
N PRO A 193 13.12 10.92 12.53
CA PRO A 193 13.68 9.58 12.61
C PRO A 193 12.66 8.51 12.20
N ARG A 194 13.14 7.44 11.57
CA ARG A 194 12.28 6.40 10.97
C ARG A 194 11.24 5.81 11.92
N ASN A 195 11.61 5.56 13.16
CA ASN A 195 10.67 5.02 14.16
C ASN A 195 9.58 6.03 14.55
N GLU A 196 9.85 7.33 14.51
CA GLU A 196 8.81 8.36 14.70
C GLU A 196 7.85 8.39 13.51
N VAL A 197 8.37 8.25 12.28
CA VAL A 197 7.52 8.09 11.08
C VAL A 197 6.63 6.85 11.21
N ALA A 198 7.18 5.72 11.66
CA ALA A 198 6.41 4.50 11.91
C ALA A 198 5.33 4.72 12.99
N ARG A 199 5.65 5.39 14.09
CA ARG A 199 4.68 5.76 15.14
C ARG A 199 3.56 6.66 14.60
N PHE A 200 3.89 7.61 13.73
CA PHE A 200 2.91 8.46 13.07
C PHE A 200 1.96 7.61 12.19
N ILE A 201 2.49 6.69 11.40
CA ILE A 201 1.69 5.76 10.58
C ILE A 201 0.76 4.94 11.47
N LEU A 202 1.26 4.39 12.59
CA LEU A 202 0.45 3.62 13.55
C LEU A 202 -0.65 4.50 14.18
N SER A 203 -0.35 5.74 14.51
CA SER A 203 -1.36 6.71 15.02
C SER A 203 -2.47 6.96 14.01
N ASP A 204 -2.15 7.16 12.74
CA ASP A 204 -3.16 7.31 11.69
C ASP A 204 -4.01 6.04 11.52
N LEU A 205 -3.39 4.87 11.62
CA LEU A 205 -4.12 3.59 11.59
C LEU A 205 -5.04 3.41 12.81
N ASP A 206 -4.65 3.86 14.00
CA ASP A 206 -5.51 3.84 15.19
C ASP A 206 -6.73 4.75 15.04
N LYS A 207 -6.54 5.95 14.48
CA LYS A 207 -7.63 6.87 14.12
C LYS A 207 -8.54 6.21 13.08
N ALA A 208 -7.98 5.63 12.03
CA ALA A 208 -8.72 4.92 11.00
C ALA A 208 -9.54 3.76 11.59
N ILE A 209 -8.94 2.88 12.39
CA ILE A 209 -9.62 1.73 13.00
C ILE A 209 -10.81 2.18 13.85
N THR A 210 -10.64 3.24 14.63
CA THR A 210 -11.71 3.79 15.47
C THR A 210 -12.90 4.28 14.64
N LEU A 211 -12.62 5.01 13.57
CA LEU A 211 -13.65 5.59 12.71
C LEU A 211 -14.31 4.56 11.80
N LEU A 212 -13.54 3.63 11.24
CA LEU A 212 -14.03 2.59 10.33
C LEU A 212 -14.97 1.59 11.02
N LYS A 213 -14.86 1.39 12.33
CA LYS A 213 -15.80 0.55 13.11
C LYS A 213 -17.21 1.12 13.19
N ALA A 214 -17.41 2.40 12.85
CA ALA A 214 -18.73 3.03 12.92
C ALA A 214 -19.73 2.46 11.93
N LYS A 215 -19.27 1.92 10.79
CA LYS A 215 -20.12 1.36 9.74
C LYS A 215 -19.46 0.18 9.05
N ASN A 216 -20.20 -0.90 8.90
CA ASN A 216 -19.78 -2.02 8.07
C ASN A 216 -20.03 -1.67 6.59
N MET A 217 -19.00 -1.78 5.77
CA MET A 217 -19.03 -1.50 4.33
C MET A 217 -18.61 -2.75 3.54
N PRO A 218 -18.95 -2.84 2.24
CA PRO A 218 -18.45 -3.91 1.38
C PRO A 218 -16.92 -3.97 1.39
N THR A 219 -16.35 -5.17 1.23
CA THR A 219 -14.90 -5.39 1.26
C THR A 219 -14.15 -4.79 0.06
N THR A 220 -14.85 -4.17 -0.89
CA THR A 220 -14.26 -3.27 -1.89
C THR A 220 -13.89 -1.90 -1.33
N ARG A 221 -14.31 -1.60 -0.07
CA ARG A 221 -13.93 -0.39 0.65
C ARG A 221 -13.03 -0.73 1.84
N ILE A 222 -12.16 0.21 2.16
CA ILE A 222 -11.29 0.13 3.35
C ILE A 222 -12.17 -0.08 4.58
N ASN A 223 -11.78 -1.01 5.44
CA ASN A 223 -12.50 -1.36 6.65
C ASN A 223 -11.54 -1.53 7.84
N ALA A 224 -12.11 -1.67 9.02
CA ALA A 224 -11.32 -1.75 10.25
C ALA A 224 -10.37 -2.96 10.28
N ASP A 225 -10.77 -4.09 9.73
CA ASP A 225 -9.95 -5.31 9.74
C ASP A 225 -8.74 -5.19 8.82
N ALA A 226 -8.92 -4.60 7.63
CA ALA A 226 -7.82 -4.26 6.74
C ALA A 226 -6.84 -3.27 7.41
N ALA A 227 -7.35 -2.29 8.16
CA ALA A 227 -6.53 -1.32 8.88
C ALA A 227 -5.73 -1.99 10.04
N ILE A 228 -6.34 -2.92 10.78
CA ILE A 228 -5.64 -3.68 11.84
C ILE A 228 -4.54 -4.55 11.22
N LEU A 229 -4.81 -5.21 10.09
CA LEU A 229 -3.82 -6.03 9.41
C LEU A 229 -2.65 -5.19 8.88
N LEU A 230 -2.93 -4.01 8.30
CA LEU A 230 -1.88 -3.07 7.90
C LEU A 230 -1.08 -2.57 9.09
N LYS A 231 -1.73 -2.28 10.23
CA LYS A 231 -1.07 -1.90 11.48
C LYS A 231 -0.06 -2.96 11.93
N SER A 232 -0.43 -4.25 11.88
CA SER A 232 0.48 -5.34 12.22
C SER A 232 1.69 -5.38 11.28
N ARG A 233 1.49 -5.17 9.97
CA ARG A 233 2.56 -5.15 8.97
C ARG A 233 3.53 -3.99 9.18
N VAL A 234 3.04 -2.78 9.42
CA VAL A 234 3.87 -1.59 9.69
C VAL A 234 4.72 -1.81 10.95
N ALA A 235 4.09 -2.26 12.01
CA ALA A 235 4.77 -2.50 13.29
C ALA A 235 5.82 -3.62 13.19
N LEU A 236 5.50 -4.73 12.50
CA LEU A 236 6.45 -5.82 12.25
C LEU A 236 7.65 -5.32 11.44
N PHE A 237 7.39 -4.53 10.39
CA PHE A 237 8.46 -4.00 9.53
C PHE A 237 9.44 -3.14 10.33
N GLU A 238 8.94 -2.20 11.16
CA GLU A 238 9.84 -1.36 11.96
C GLU A 238 10.53 -2.14 13.07
N GLY A 239 9.83 -2.97 13.83
CA GLY A 239 10.40 -3.77 14.90
C GLY A 239 11.53 -4.69 14.41
N THR A 240 11.33 -5.35 13.26
CA THR A 240 12.38 -6.19 12.65
C THR A 240 13.50 -5.37 12.05
N TRP A 241 13.20 -4.22 11.42
CA TRP A 241 14.24 -3.33 10.92
C TRP A 241 15.17 -2.83 12.02
N LEU A 242 14.62 -2.28 13.11
CA LEU A 242 15.40 -1.84 14.26
C LEU A 242 16.24 -2.97 14.85
N LYS A 243 15.68 -4.17 14.93
CA LYS A 243 16.34 -5.36 15.48
C LYS A 243 17.54 -5.79 14.64
N TYR A 244 17.36 -5.91 13.33
CA TYR A 244 18.41 -6.46 12.45
C TYR A 244 19.45 -5.43 12.02
N PHE A 245 19.11 -4.14 12.02
CA PHE A 245 20.03 -3.06 11.69
C PHE A 245 20.53 -2.29 12.92
N LYS A 246 20.33 -2.82 14.13
CA LYS A 246 20.82 -2.23 15.37
C LYS A 246 22.30 -1.86 15.26
N ASN A 247 22.67 -0.69 15.77
CA ASN A 247 24.03 -0.12 15.75
C ASN A 247 24.59 0.24 14.36
N THR A 248 23.78 0.25 13.31
CA THR A 248 24.20 0.68 11.96
C THR A 248 23.65 2.05 11.60
N ALA A 249 24.13 2.62 10.50
CA ALA A 249 23.63 3.89 9.95
C ALA A 249 22.14 3.89 9.55
N PHE A 250 21.52 2.72 9.51
CA PHE A 250 20.13 2.54 9.07
C PHE A 250 19.10 2.70 10.20
N VAL A 251 19.54 2.95 11.43
CA VAL A 251 18.68 3.18 12.58
C VAL A 251 19.08 4.44 13.34
N PRO A 252 18.12 5.16 13.95
CA PRO A 252 18.44 6.33 14.75
C PRO A 252 19.47 6.03 15.85
N ASN A 253 20.40 6.96 16.06
CA ASN A 253 21.51 6.82 17.01
C ASN A 253 22.48 5.65 16.75
N GLY A 254 22.34 4.92 15.63
CA GLY A 254 23.34 3.94 15.20
C GLY A 254 24.57 4.59 14.58
N ASP A 255 25.63 3.81 14.44
CA ASP A 255 26.91 4.31 13.90
C ASP A 255 26.77 4.84 12.47
N GLY A 256 27.07 6.12 12.28
CA GLY A 256 26.96 6.77 11.00
C GLY A 256 25.53 7.19 10.59
N TRP A 257 24.56 7.14 11.48
CA TRP A 257 23.20 7.62 11.17
C TRP A 257 23.20 9.09 10.72
N PRO A 258 22.75 9.38 9.46
CA PRO A 258 22.81 10.73 8.92
C PRO A 258 22.02 11.77 9.72
N GLY A 259 20.94 11.35 10.38
CA GLY A 259 20.10 12.22 11.21
C GLY A 259 20.86 12.85 12.36
N LYS A 260 21.89 12.18 12.90
CA LYS A 260 22.71 12.70 14.02
C LYS A 260 23.45 13.98 13.69
N THR A 261 23.77 14.21 12.41
CA THR A 261 24.48 15.41 11.95
C THR A 261 23.55 16.61 11.75
N LYS A 262 22.25 16.44 11.92
CA LYS A 262 21.26 17.49 11.80
C LYS A 262 20.94 18.09 13.16
N ASP A 263 20.98 19.40 13.30
CA ASP A 263 20.76 20.10 14.55
C ASP A 263 19.44 19.67 15.23
N TYR A 264 18.39 19.52 14.43
CA TYR A 264 17.05 19.12 14.90
C TYR A 264 16.95 17.67 15.39
N ASN A 265 17.92 16.79 15.06
CA ASN A 265 18.01 15.40 15.52
C ASN A 265 19.24 15.12 16.40
N SER A 266 20.07 16.12 16.68
CA SER A 266 21.35 15.95 17.42
C SER A 266 21.16 15.39 18.82
N THR A 267 20.03 15.71 19.48
CA THR A 267 19.65 15.25 20.82
C THR A 267 18.57 14.18 20.82
N TYR A 268 18.34 13.54 19.66
CA TYR A 268 17.27 12.54 19.52
C TYR A 268 17.40 11.42 20.55
N GLN A 269 16.26 11.03 21.12
CA GLN A 269 16.10 9.90 22.03
C GLN A 269 14.90 9.06 21.60
N TYR A 270 15.01 7.75 21.70
CA TYR A 270 13.88 6.87 21.43
C TYR A 270 12.71 7.16 22.38
N PRO A 271 11.47 7.27 21.91
CA PRO A 271 10.30 7.49 22.78
C PRO A 271 10.13 6.41 23.85
N SER A 272 10.54 5.17 23.59
CA SER A 272 10.56 4.07 24.56
C SER A 272 11.81 4.04 25.44
N GLY A 273 12.68 5.07 25.38
CA GLY A 273 13.89 5.23 26.17
C GLY A 273 15.16 4.71 25.49
N ASN A 274 15.11 3.57 24.83
CA ASN A 274 16.24 2.98 24.10
C ASN A 274 15.77 2.11 22.94
N ILE A 275 16.70 1.68 22.08
CA ILE A 275 16.37 0.91 20.88
C ILE A 275 15.74 -0.45 21.20
N ASP A 276 16.14 -1.13 22.28
CA ASP A 276 15.59 -2.45 22.61
C ASP A 276 14.13 -2.32 23.06
N SER A 277 13.83 -1.35 23.90
CA SER A 277 12.46 -1.04 24.31
C SER A 277 11.61 -0.56 23.13
N GLU A 278 12.21 0.12 22.13
CA GLU A 278 11.51 0.54 20.91
C GLU A 278 11.21 -0.66 20.00
N ILE A 279 12.12 -1.63 19.90
CA ILE A 279 11.90 -2.90 19.19
C ILE A 279 10.72 -3.64 19.83
N ASP A 280 10.74 -3.81 21.16
CA ASP A 280 9.68 -4.50 21.89
C ASP A 280 8.32 -3.81 21.70
N TYR A 281 8.28 -2.49 21.77
CA TYR A 281 7.08 -1.70 21.51
C TYR A 281 6.46 -2.04 20.14
N PHE A 282 7.24 -2.04 19.06
CA PHE A 282 6.73 -2.33 17.73
C PHE A 282 6.33 -3.80 17.57
N LEU A 283 7.13 -4.73 18.07
CA LEU A 283 6.84 -6.16 17.97
C LEU A 283 5.60 -6.56 18.78
N GLU A 284 5.36 -5.94 19.93
CA GLU A 284 4.14 -6.15 20.73
C GLU A 284 2.88 -5.68 19.99
N ILE A 285 2.95 -4.50 19.34
CA ILE A 285 1.85 -4.01 18.50
C ILE A 285 1.61 -4.98 17.33
N ALA A 286 2.68 -5.43 16.66
CA ALA A 286 2.57 -6.37 15.56
C ALA A 286 1.90 -7.69 15.99
N MET A 287 2.36 -8.25 17.10
CA MET A 287 1.82 -9.48 17.67
C MET A 287 0.35 -9.32 18.07
N THR A 288 0.01 -8.25 18.76
CA THR A 288 -1.36 -8.02 19.24
C THR A 288 -2.34 -7.83 18.08
N ALA A 289 -1.98 -7.00 17.09
CA ALA A 289 -2.82 -6.73 15.94
C ALA A 289 -2.98 -7.97 15.04
N SER A 290 -1.90 -8.72 14.78
CA SER A 290 -1.98 -9.95 13.98
C SER A 290 -2.78 -11.04 14.69
N LYS A 291 -2.61 -11.19 16.02
CA LYS A 291 -3.39 -12.15 16.81
C LYS A 291 -4.89 -11.84 16.77
N ASP A 292 -5.27 -10.57 16.90
CA ASP A 292 -6.68 -10.15 16.83
C ASP A 292 -7.33 -10.59 15.49
N ILE A 293 -6.67 -10.33 14.37
CA ILE A 293 -7.17 -10.76 13.06
C ILE A 293 -7.17 -12.28 12.92
N ALA A 294 -6.07 -12.95 13.29
CA ALA A 294 -5.96 -14.40 13.18
C ALA A 294 -7.07 -15.12 13.97
N GLU A 295 -7.36 -14.69 15.20
CA GLU A 295 -8.41 -15.28 16.02
C GLU A 295 -9.82 -15.07 15.43
N ARG A 296 -10.08 -13.91 14.80
CA ARG A 296 -11.37 -13.62 14.18
C ARG A 296 -11.61 -14.41 12.90
N TYR A 297 -10.56 -14.73 12.15
CA TYR A 297 -10.66 -15.35 10.82
C TYR A 297 -10.25 -16.83 10.78
N LYS A 298 -9.72 -17.42 11.85
CA LYS A 298 -9.20 -18.81 11.88
C LYS A 298 -10.18 -19.89 11.36
N ASN A 299 -11.47 -19.65 11.49
CA ASN A 299 -12.51 -20.57 11.02
C ASN A 299 -13.21 -20.12 9.74
N ARG A 300 -12.65 -19.12 9.07
CA ARG A 300 -13.20 -18.50 7.83
C ARG A 300 -12.22 -18.55 6.67
N LEU A 301 -11.10 -19.27 6.85
CA LEU A 301 -10.12 -19.41 5.78
C LEU A 301 -10.69 -20.29 4.68
N THR A 302 -10.40 -19.92 3.44
CA THR A 302 -10.82 -20.66 2.26
C THR A 302 -10.08 -22.00 2.20
N GLU A 303 -10.82 -23.08 2.03
CA GLU A 303 -10.26 -24.42 1.94
C GLU A 303 -9.37 -24.56 0.72
N ASN A 304 -8.17 -25.11 0.92
CA ASN A 304 -7.29 -25.55 -0.15
C ASN A 304 -7.34 -27.08 -0.22
N THR A 305 -7.98 -27.62 -1.25
CA THR A 305 -8.08 -29.08 -1.47
C THR A 305 -6.77 -29.70 -1.93
N GLY A 306 -5.77 -28.89 -2.31
CA GLY A 306 -4.52 -29.39 -2.89
C GLY A 306 -4.63 -29.88 -4.33
N VAL A 307 -5.80 -29.76 -4.93
CA VAL A 307 -6.05 -30.18 -6.31
C VAL A 307 -5.97 -28.97 -7.23
N LEU A 308 -5.28 -29.11 -8.34
CA LEU A 308 -5.40 -28.19 -9.48
C LEU A 308 -6.31 -28.85 -10.50
N GLN A 309 -7.53 -28.36 -10.63
CA GLN A 309 -8.56 -28.92 -11.51
C GLN A 309 -8.04 -29.02 -12.96
N GLN A 310 -8.04 -30.22 -13.54
CA GLN A 310 -7.58 -30.49 -14.88
C GLN A 310 -8.72 -30.82 -15.86
N SER A 311 -9.90 -31.11 -15.35
CA SER A 311 -11.11 -31.32 -16.12
C SER A 311 -12.34 -30.71 -15.45
N THR A 312 -13.40 -30.48 -16.22
CA THR A 312 -14.68 -29.97 -15.69
C THR A 312 -15.42 -30.95 -14.80
N ASN A 313 -14.97 -32.22 -14.79
CA ASN A 313 -15.57 -33.28 -13.96
C ASN A 313 -14.88 -33.47 -12.62
N GLU A 314 -13.77 -32.75 -12.40
CA GLU A 314 -13.06 -32.74 -11.13
C GLU A 314 -13.59 -31.62 -10.24
N ASP A 315 -13.49 -31.81 -8.92
CA ASP A 315 -13.88 -30.79 -7.96
C ASP A 315 -12.95 -29.56 -8.08
N ALA A 316 -13.52 -28.39 -8.03
CA ALA A 316 -12.79 -27.15 -8.01
C ALA A 316 -12.03 -26.99 -6.68
N ASN A 317 -10.90 -26.28 -6.70
CA ASN A 317 -10.20 -25.89 -5.50
C ASN A 317 -10.64 -24.46 -5.08
N PRO A 318 -11.39 -24.32 -3.98
CA PRO A 318 -11.88 -23.00 -3.54
C PRO A 318 -10.76 -21.97 -3.36
N TYR A 319 -9.58 -22.41 -2.89
CA TYR A 319 -8.42 -21.52 -2.73
C TYR A 319 -7.91 -21.00 -4.07
N PHE A 320 -7.86 -21.83 -5.11
CA PHE A 320 -7.51 -21.40 -6.47
C PHE A 320 -8.58 -20.46 -7.04
N ASP A 321 -9.85 -20.86 -6.91
CA ASP A 321 -10.98 -20.09 -7.44
C ASP A 321 -11.07 -18.71 -6.81
N MET A 322 -10.70 -18.55 -5.55
CA MET A 322 -10.65 -17.25 -4.88
C MET A 322 -9.83 -16.21 -5.66
N PHE A 323 -8.71 -16.60 -6.28
CA PHE A 323 -7.87 -15.71 -7.07
C PHE A 323 -8.35 -15.51 -8.51
N ALA A 324 -9.33 -16.30 -8.96
CA ALA A 324 -9.84 -16.30 -10.33
C ALA A 324 -11.25 -15.67 -10.47
N GLN A 325 -11.84 -15.16 -9.39
CA GLN A 325 -13.18 -14.59 -9.39
C GLN A 325 -13.20 -13.09 -9.68
N GLU A 326 -14.26 -12.62 -10.33
CA GLU A 326 -14.55 -11.19 -10.52
C GLU A 326 -15.14 -10.52 -9.27
N ASP A 327 -15.76 -11.31 -8.38
CA ASP A 327 -16.43 -10.84 -7.17
C ASP A 327 -16.03 -11.67 -5.95
N LEU A 328 -15.30 -11.06 -5.02
CA LEU A 328 -14.82 -11.67 -3.79
C LEU A 328 -15.66 -11.31 -2.57
N SER A 329 -16.83 -10.70 -2.76
CA SER A 329 -17.70 -10.25 -1.66
C SER A 329 -18.22 -11.38 -0.77
N SER A 330 -18.26 -12.61 -1.29
CA SER A 330 -18.66 -13.82 -0.56
C SER A 330 -17.50 -14.57 0.09
N VAL A 331 -16.26 -14.13 -0.10
CA VAL A 331 -15.07 -14.80 0.43
C VAL A 331 -14.67 -14.16 1.75
N ASP A 332 -14.98 -14.80 2.85
CA ASP A 332 -14.86 -14.25 4.20
C ASP A 332 -13.44 -13.85 4.60
N GLU A 333 -12.40 -14.53 4.11
CA GLU A 333 -11.01 -14.20 4.45
C GLU A 333 -10.46 -13.00 3.69
N VAL A 334 -11.16 -12.53 2.65
CA VAL A 334 -10.72 -11.38 1.85
C VAL A 334 -11.17 -10.08 2.50
N LEU A 335 -10.24 -9.38 3.13
CA LEU A 335 -10.53 -8.17 3.91
C LEU A 335 -10.70 -6.93 3.03
N LEU A 336 -9.92 -6.82 1.97
CA LEU A 336 -9.98 -5.68 1.04
C LEU A 336 -9.53 -6.15 -0.34
N TRP A 337 -10.33 -5.86 -1.35
CA TRP A 337 -10.04 -6.23 -2.72
C TRP A 337 -10.48 -5.18 -3.72
N ARG A 338 -9.87 -5.20 -4.90
CA ARG A 338 -10.21 -4.33 -6.02
C ARG A 338 -10.94 -5.13 -7.08
N ARG A 339 -12.10 -4.69 -7.46
CA ARG A 339 -12.86 -5.32 -8.53
C ARG A 339 -12.26 -5.00 -9.90
N TYR A 340 -12.00 -6.06 -10.67
CA TYR A 340 -11.66 -5.98 -12.08
C TYR A 340 -12.77 -6.66 -12.87
N ALA A 341 -13.27 -6.00 -13.91
CA ALA A 341 -14.28 -6.55 -14.80
C ALA A 341 -14.12 -5.92 -16.18
N TYR A 342 -14.46 -6.65 -17.22
CA TYR A 342 -14.29 -6.21 -18.62
C TYR A 342 -14.89 -4.84 -18.91
N ASN A 343 -16.08 -4.54 -18.37
CA ASN A 343 -16.79 -3.28 -18.58
C ASN A 343 -16.44 -2.18 -17.54
N LEU A 344 -15.49 -2.41 -16.64
CA LEU A 344 -15.08 -1.45 -15.62
C LEU A 344 -13.59 -1.13 -15.77
N VAL A 345 -12.77 -1.88 -15.06
CA VAL A 345 -11.30 -1.80 -15.12
C VAL A 345 -10.79 -3.20 -15.42
N HIS A 346 -10.01 -3.35 -16.46
CA HIS A 346 -9.44 -4.64 -16.85
C HIS A 346 -7.93 -4.55 -17.01
N HIS A 347 -7.27 -5.70 -16.96
CA HIS A 347 -5.83 -5.84 -17.12
C HIS A 347 -5.48 -7.12 -17.90
N ASN A 348 -4.25 -7.20 -18.39
CA ASN A 348 -3.75 -8.36 -19.14
C ASN A 348 -2.75 -9.21 -18.34
N VAL A 349 -2.72 -9.08 -17.01
CA VAL A 349 -1.74 -9.78 -16.15
C VAL A 349 -1.83 -11.29 -16.32
N ASN A 350 -3.05 -11.85 -16.39
CA ASN A 350 -3.28 -13.28 -16.59
C ASN A 350 -2.68 -13.78 -17.91
N VAL A 351 -2.80 -13.03 -18.99
CA VAL A 351 -2.21 -13.38 -20.30
C VAL A 351 -0.69 -13.38 -20.20
N TYR A 352 -0.10 -12.33 -19.61
CA TYR A 352 1.35 -12.22 -19.46
C TYR A 352 1.91 -13.30 -18.55
N ALA A 353 1.27 -13.59 -17.44
CA ALA A 353 1.69 -14.63 -16.51
C ALA A 353 1.57 -16.04 -17.13
N SER A 354 0.49 -16.30 -17.91
CA SER A 354 0.26 -17.62 -18.53
C SER A 354 1.20 -17.90 -19.70
N TRP A 355 1.55 -16.88 -20.49
CA TRP A 355 2.38 -17.06 -21.68
C TRP A 355 3.88 -16.94 -21.40
N GLY A 356 4.27 -16.57 -20.18
CA GLY A 356 5.67 -16.40 -19.81
C GLY A 356 6.39 -15.31 -20.61
N ASN A 357 5.65 -14.35 -21.18
CA ASN A 357 6.22 -13.22 -21.90
C ASN A 357 7.18 -12.45 -20.98
N ASN A 358 8.41 -12.21 -21.47
CA ASN A 358 9.51 -11.58 -20.74
C ASN A 358 10.08 -12.38 -19.56
N GLY A 359 9.69 -13.68 -19.40
CA GLY A 359 10.42 -14.62 -18.57
C GLY A 359 10.53 -14.25 -17.09
N VAL A 360 9.40 -13.90 -16.47
CA VAL A 360 9.34 -13.82 -15.00
C VAL A 360 9.09 -15.22 -14.47
N GLY A 361 9.95 -15.70 -13.57
CA GLY A 361 9.84 -17.00 -12.91
C GLY A 361 10.02 -16.89 -11.41
N VAL A 362 9.51 -17.90 -10.70
CA VAL A 362 9.75 -18.01 -9.25
C VAL A 362 11.15 -18.54 -8.98
N THR A 363 11.77 -18.09 -7.90
CA THR A 363 13.10 -18.52 -7.49
C THR A 363 13.03 -19.82 -6.69
N ARG A 364 14.16 -20.50 -6.57
CA ARG A 364 14.29 -21.61 -5.63
C ARG A 364 13.99 -21.21 -4.19
N SER A 365 14.42 -20.02 -3.78
CA SER A 365 14.17 -19.46 -2.45
C SER A 365 12.68 -19.42 -2.15
N PHE A 366 11.87 -18.93 -3.10
CA PHE A 366 10.41 -18.92 -2.97
C PHE A 366 9.85 -20.35 -2.83
N VAL A 367 10.28 -21.29 -3.69
CA VAL A 367 9.80 -22.68 -3.64
C VAL A 367 10.18 -23.37 -2.33
N ASN A 368 11.35 -23.05 -1.76
CA ASN A 368 11.80 -23.61 -0.49
C ASN A 368 11.01 -23.11 0.72
N ASN A 369 10.29 -21.99 0.61
CA ASN A 369 9.42 -21.50 1.68
C ASN A 369 8.17 -22.37 1.87
N PHE A 370 7.80 -23.18 0.85
CA PHE A 370 6.75 -24.17 1.02
C PHE A 370 7.31 -25.38 1.77
N LEU A 371 6.71 -25.71 2.89
CA LEU A 371 7.16 -26.82 3.73
C LEU A 371 6.85 -28.18 3.08
N MET A 372 7.44 -29.24 3.60
CA MET A 372 6.99 -30.59 3.31
C MET A 372 5.58 -30.81 3.90
N ALA A 373 4.86 -31.83 3.44
CA ALA A 373 3.50 -32.12 3.89
C ALA A 373 3.41 -32.44 5.39
N ASP A 374 4.50 -32.86 6.01
CA ASP A 374 4.61 -33.09 7.45
C ASP A 374 4.99 -31.83 8.25
N GLY A 375 5.13 -30.67 7.58
CA GLY A 375 5.47 -29.38 8.19
C GLY A 375 6.97 -29.15 8.37
N THR A 376 7.84 -30.03 7.90
CA THR A 376 9.29 -29.84 8.00
C THR A 376 9.82 -29.02 6.82
N PRO A 377 10.92 -28.26 7.00
CA PRO A 377 11.59 -27.56 5.91
C PRO A 377 12.25 -28.54 4.92
N VAL A 378 12.19 -28.22 3.60
CA VAL A 378 12.74 -29.08 2.55
C VAL A 378 14.22 -29.40 2.74
N TYR A 379 15.01 -28.46 3.25
CA TYR A 379 16.46 -28.65 3.46
C TYR A 379 16.81 -29.67 4.55
N THR A 380 15.84 -30.17 5.33
CA THR A 380 16.03 -31.24 6.31
C THR A 380 15.96 -32.65 5.66
N HIS A 381 15.62 -32.74 4.36
CA HIS A 381 15.36 -33.98 3.63
C HIS A 381 16.44 -34.29 2.58
N GLY A 382 17.69 -34.08 2.92
CA GLY A 382 18.81 -34.45 2.06
C GLY A 382 19.26 -33.35 1.10
N ASP A 383 20.01 -33.73 0.07
CA ASP A 383 20.44 -32.78 -0.95
C ASP A 383 19.33 -32.56 -1.99
N TYR A 384 19.36 -31.39 -2.60
CA TYR A 384 18.33 -30.98 -3.54
C TYR A 384 18.29 -31.81 -4.85
N MET A 385 19.39 -32.51 -5.20
CA MET A 385 19.43 -33.28 -6.45
C MET A 385 18.81 -34.67 -6.30
N ASN A 386 18.96 -35.28 -5.13
CA ASN A 386 18.61 -36.67 -4.92
C ASN A 386 17.50 -36.86 -3.89
N GLY A 387 17.33 -35.89 -2.96
CA GLY A 387 16.41 -36.06 -1.85
C GLY A 387 16.71 -37.23 -0.93
N ASP A 388 15.82 -37.54 -0.02
CA ASP A 388 15.87 -38.68 0.91
C ASP A 388 14.78 -39.75 0.63
N GLY A 389 14.04 -39.59 -0.47
CA GLY A 389 12.90 -40.44 -0.83
C GLY A 389 11.56 -39.94 -0.32
N TYR A 390 11.51 -39.10 0.70
CA TYR A 390 10.34 -38.30 1.07
C TYR A 390 10.30 -37.00 0.25
N TYR A 391 11.41 -36.24 0.24
CA TYR A 391 11.66 -35.28 -0.81
C TYR A 391 12.27 -35.95 -2.02
N MET A 392 11.64 -35.79 -3.19
CA MET A 392 12.03 -36.49 -4.41
C MET A 392 13.19 -35.82 -5.17
N GLY A 393 13.65 -34.67 -4.71
CA GLY A 393 14.71 -33.87 -5.34
C GLY A 393 14.21 -32.93 -6.43
N ASP A 394 15.16 -32.22 -7.08
CA ASP A 394 14.88 -31.16 -8.06
C ASP A 394 15.11 -31.56 -9.51
N LYS A 395 15.04 -32.86 -9.84
CA LYS A 395 15.29 -33.29 -11.20
C LYS A 395 14.23 -32.86 -12.19
N THR A 396 12.98 -32.84 -11.74
CA THR A 396 11.84 -32.36 -12.52
C THR A 396 10.93 -31.50 -11.64
N ILE A 397 10.09 -30.65 -12.26
CA ILE A 397 9.07 -29.89 -11.53
C ILE A 397 8.10 -30.83 -10.81
N HIS A 398 7.79 -31.98 -11.41
CA HIS A 398 6.99 -33.02 -10.79
C HIS A 398 7.59 -33.47 -9.45
N ASP A 399 8.88 -33.81 -9.43
CA ASP A 399 9.57 -34.26 -8.22
C ASP A 399 9.56 -33.16 -7.12
N VAL A 400 9.82 -31.91 -7.49
CA VAL A 400 9.82 -30.77 -6.56
C VAL A 400 8.47 -30.59 -5.85
N ARG A 401 7.37 -30.92 -6.50
CA ARG A 401 5.99 -30.74 -5.99
C ARG A 401 5.54 -31.86 -5.07
N GLN A 402 6.20 -33.04 -5.10
CA GLN A 402 5.77 -34.21 -4.32
C GLN A 402 5.98 -34.00 -2.82
N ASN A 403 5.00 -34.45 -2.03
CA ASN A 403 5.05 -34.39 -0.56
C ASN A 403 5.28 -32.97 0.01
N ARG A 404 4.83 -31.95 -0.69
CA ARG A 404 4.96 -30.53 -0.28
C ARG A 404 3.63 -29.95 0.17
N ASP A 405 3.68 -28.78 0.77
CA ASP A 405 2.51 -27.95 0.97
C ASP A 405 1.68 -27.90 -0.33
N SER A 406 0.42 -28.27 -0.24
CA SER A 406 -0.46 -28.43 -1.39
C SER A 406 -0.67 -27.16 -2.22
N ARG A 407 -0.38 -25.97 -1.64
CA ARG A 407 -0.41 -24.70 -2.38
C ARG A 407 0.67 -24.62 -3.46
N LEU A 408 1.79 -25.34 -3.30
CA LEU A 408 2.87 -25.32 -4.28
C LEU A 408 2.40 -25.82 -5.66
N VAL A 409 1.44 -26.75 -5.70
CA VAL A 409 0.83 -27.25 -6.94
C VAL A 409 0.17 -26.13 -7.76
N ILE A 410 -0.35 -25.10 -7.09
CA ILE A 410 -1.01 -23.95 -7.71
C ILE A 410 0.02 -22.97 -8.29
N PHE A 411 1.13 -22.76 -7.58
CA PHE A 411 2.16 -21.78 -7.97
C PHE A 411 3.18 -22.32 -8.95
N LEU A 412 3.43 -23.62 -8.95
CA LEU A 412 4.45 -24.26 -9.77
C LEU A 412 3.81 -25.22 -10.76
N LYS A 413 3.65 -24.77 -11.99
CA LYS A 413 3.04 -25.53 -13.07
C LYS A 413 4.02 -26.59 -13.61
N GLU A 414 3.53 -27.79 -13.90
CA GLU A 414 4.32 -28.84 -14.53
C GLU A 414 3.83 -29.15 -15.95
N PRO A 415 4.70 -29.73 -16.82
CA PRO A 415 4.33 -30.14 -18.16
C PRO A 415 3.16 -31.12 -18.16
N GLY A 416 2.25 -30.96 -19.12
CA GLY A 416 1.05 -31.80 -19.24
C GLY A 416 -0.18 -31.24 -18.52
N GLN A 417 -0.05 -30.17 -17.75
CA GLN A 417 -1.20 -29.51 -17.12
C GLN A 417 -1.96 -28.60 -18.08
N HIS A 418 -3.28 -28.60 -17.96
CA HIS A 418 -4.12 -27.60 -18.62
C HIS A 418 -3.86 -26.20 -18.07
N ASN A 419 -3.75 -25.23 -18.95
CA ASN A 419 -3.47 -23.84 -18.58
C ASN A 419 -4.67 -23.16 -17.93
N ILE A 420 -5.85 -23.36 -18.53
CA ILE A 420 -7.09 -22.72 -18.14
C ILE A 420 -8.23 -23.69 -18.34
N LEU A 421 -9.07 -23.86 -17.32
CA LEU A 421 -10.39 -24.48 -17.46
C LEU A 421 -11.42 -23.36 -17.55
N ILE A 422 -11.86 -23.05 -18.77
CA ILE A 422 -12.94 -22.07 -18.97
C ILE A 422 -14.26 -22.84 -19.06
N LYS A 423 -15.10 -22.70 -18.03
CA LYS A 423 -16.38 -23.42 -17.95
C LYS A 423 -17.42 -22.90 -18.92
N ASP A 424 -17.35 -21.63 -19.32
CA ASP A 424 -18.48 -20.94 -19.98
C ASP A 424 -18.13 -20.16 -21.25
N VAL A 425 -16.95 -20.38 -21.85
CA VAL A 425 -16.62 -19.73 -23.13
C VAL A 425 -17.07 -20.60 -24.29
N VAL A 426 -17.89 -20.00 -25.15
CA VAL A 426 -18.36 -20.59 -26.41
C VAL A 426 -17.16 -20.88 -27.31
N GLY A 427 -16.74 -22.14 -27.35
CA GLY A 427 -15.70 -22.63 -28.25
C GLY A 427 -14.72 -23.59 -27.55
N GLU A 428 -14.53 -24.75 -28.14
CA GLU A 428 -13.68 -25.86 -27.63
C GLU A 428 -12.18 -25.56 -27.55
N THR A 429 -11.76 -24.32 -27.78
CA THR A 429 -10.33 -23.93 -27.81
C THR A 429 -9.81 -23.38 -26.47
N ALA A 430 -10.61 -23.44 -25.41
CA ALA A 430 -10.27 -22.84 -24.13
C ALA A 430 -9.31 -23.69 -23.28
N ASN A 431 -9.23 -24.99 -23.50
CA ASN A 431 -8.33 -25.88 -22.81
C ASN A 431 -7.09 -26.14 -23.68
N VAL A 432 -6.07 -25.34 -23.50
CA VAL A 432 -4.78 -25.55 -24.15
C VAL A 432 -3.95 -26.45 -23.24
N GLU A 433 -3.76 -27.72 -23.65
CA GLU A 433 -2.80 -28.59 -23.01
C GLU A 433 -1.39 -28.09 -23.32
N GLU A 434 -0.62 -27.76 -22.31
CA GLU A 434 0.78 -27.43 -22.49
C GLU A 434 1.59 -28.72 -22.64
N THR A 435 2.02 -28.98 -23.85
CA THR A 435 2.91 -30.11 -24.20
C THR A 435 4.37 -29.69 -24.15
N TYR A 436 4.85 -29.15 -23.01
CA TYR A 436 6.29 -29.01 -22.84
C TYR A 436 6.87 -30.34 -22.39
N PRO A 437 8.00 -30.81 -23.00
CA PRO A 437 8.70 -31.97 -22.49
C PRO A 437 9.05 -31.75 -21.02
N LEU A 438 9.06 -32.79 -20.22
CA LEU A 438 9.61 -32.79 -18.87
C LEU A 438 11.01 -32.16 -18.93
N ILE A 439 11.12 -30.93 -18.55
CA ILE A 439 12.38 -30.18 -18.56
C ILE A 439 12.99 -30.33 -17.17
N THR A 440 14.28 -30.63 -17.15
CA THR A 440 15.10 -30.50 -15.95
C THR A 440 14.88 -29.10 -15.36
N CYS A 441 14.61 -29.04 -14.08
CA CYS A 441 14.16 -27.89 -13.38
C CYS A 441 14.94 -26.62 -13.71
N LEU A 442 14.28 -25.57 -14.21
CA LEU A 442 14.84 -24.25 -14.48
C LEU A 442 15.26 -23.49 -13.21
N LEU A 443 15.06 -24.08 -12.02
CA LEU A 443 15.44 -23.48 -10.73
C LEU A 443 16.95 -23.25 -10.57
N TYR A 444 17.78 -23.83 -11.45
CA TYR A 444 19.25 -23.71 -11.44
C TYR A 444 19.84 -22.53 -12.22
N THR A 445 19.03 -21.70 -12.85
CA THR A 445 19.54 -20.61 -13.68
C THR A 445 19.93 -19.36 -12.91
N SER A 446 19.70 -19.32 -11.61
CA SER A 446 20.16 -18.24 -10.76
C SER A 446 21.19 -18.77 -9.75
N PRO A 447 22.43 -18.26 -9.75
CA PRO A 447 23.38 -18.59 -8.69
C PRO A 447 22.81 -18.15 -7.35
N SER A 448 22.82 -19.08 -6.40
CA SER A 448 22.51 -18.75 -5.01
C SER A 448 23.51 -17.70 -4.51
N PRO A 449 23.09 -16.68 -3.75
CA PRO A 449 24.03 -15.76 -3.12
C PRO A 449 24.99 -16.41 -2.13
N ARG A 450 24.91 -17.74 -1.95
CA ARG A 450 25.74 -18.55 -1.04
C ARG A 450 26.77 -19.44 -1.78
N ASP A 451 26.74 -19.46 -3.11
CA ASP A 451 27.75 -20.09 -3.95
C ASP A 451 28.68 -18.95 -4.50
#